data_10426b71ef829f0e1f9051d714c6ce9b
#
_entry.id   10426b71ef829f0e1f9051d714c6ce9b
#
_cell.length_a   1.000
_cell.length_b   1.000
_cell.length_c   1.000
_cell.angle_alpha   90.00
_cell.angle_beta   90.00
_cell.angle_gamma   90.00
#
_symmetry.space_group_name_H-M   'P 1'
#
loop_
_entity.id
_entity.type
_entity.pdbx_description
1 polymer ?
#
loop_
_entity_poly.entity_id
_entity_poly.type
_entity_poly.pdbx_seq_one_letter_code
_entity_poly.pdbx_strand_id
1 'polypeptide(L)'
;VVMTLVQLPPNATLERTDKTIDAMTHYFRENEKDYVESVFSAAGFSFTGVGQNAGLAFIKLKDWKDRTSKEAQVGSIIQRGMALNMIVKDASYIMPLQLPAMPELGVSAGFNLQLKAAAGQSHEQLLAARNAILGMASQDKRLMGVRPNGQEDTPQYRVLVDHAQAGAMGVSIAEINSTMGMAWGGSYINDFVDRGRVKKVYVQGQSDARMM
;
A
#
# COMPACT_ATOMS: atom_id res chain seq x y z
N VAL A 1 7.13 13.12 -14.35
CA VAL A 1 7.19 12.25 -13.17
C VAL A 1 6.13 11.17 -13.32
N VAL A 2 6.50 9.91 -13.05
CA VAL A 2 5.56 8.80 -12.89
C VAL A 2 5.49 8.47 -11.41
N MET A 3 4.29 8.38 -10.89
CA MET A 3 4.05 7.91 -9.53
C MET A 3 3.69 6.43 -9.60
N THR A 4 4.25 5.63 -8.72
CA THR A 4 3.94 4.20 -8.68
C THR A 4 3.45 3.82 -7.30
N LEU A 5 2.24 3.26 -7.24
CA LEU A 5 1.68 2.67 -6.04
C LEU A 5 2.07 1.19 -5.98
N VAL A 6 2.51 0.76 -4.82
CA VAL A 6 2.86 -0.65 -4.55
C VAL A 6 2.03 -1.13 -3.37
N GLN A 7 1.30 -2.21 -3.57
CA GLN A 7 0.50 -2.83 -2.52
C GLN A 7 0.83 -4.32 -2.46
N LEU A 8 1.18 -4.79 -1.29
CA LEU A 8 1.36 -6.20 -0.98
C LEU A 8 0.12 -6.77 -0.32
N PRO A 9 0.00 -8.11 -0.26
CA PRO A 9 -1.07 -8.76 0.48
C PRO A 9 -1.13 -8.27 1.93
N PRO A 10 -2.31 -8.31 2.54
CA PRO A 10 -2.45 -8.09 3.98
C PRO A 10 -1.48 -8.99 4.76
N ASN A 11 -0.94 -8.47 5.84
CA ASN A 11 0.08 -9.13 6.68
C ASN A 11 1.50 -9.24 6.07
N ALA A 12 1.75 -8.64 4.91
CA ALA A 12 3.13 -8.50 4.45
C ALA A 12 3.92 -7.58 5.40
N THR A 13 5.12 -8.01 5.77
CA THR A 13 6.01 -7.23 6.62
C THR A 13 6.61 -6.05 5.86
N LEU A 14 7.07 -5.04 6.58
CA LEU A 14 7.76 -3.90 5.98
C LEU A 14 9.00 -4.33 5.17
N GLU A 15 9.75 -5.30 5.67
CA GLU A 15 10.93 -5.85 4.98
C GLU A 15 10.56 -6.47 3.61
N ARG A 16 9.44 -7.18 3.55
CA ARG A 16 8.93 -7.77 2.31
C ARG A 16 8.48 -6.69 1.32
N THR A 17 7.87 -5.64 1.84
CA THR A 17 7.47 -4.46 1.04
C THR A 17 8.70 -3.73 0.50
N ASP A 18 9.73 -3.57 1.31
CA ASP A 18 10.99 -2.93 0.94
C ASP A 18 11.69 -3.70 -0.20
N LYS A 19 11.81 -5.01 -0.07
CA LYS A 19 12.34 -5.89 -1.15
C LYS A 19 11.55 -5.75 -2.46
N THR A 20 10.24 -5.63 -2.37
CA THR A 20 9.37 -5.43 -3.55
C THR A 20 9.60 -4.07 -4.20
N ILE A 21 9.74 -3.03 -3.38
CA ILE A 21 10.07 -1.68 -3.84
C ILE A 21 11.46 -1.62 -4.46
N ASP A 22 12.44 -2.31 -3.88
CA ASP A 22 13.79 -2.41 -4.43
C ASP A 22 13.78 -3.08 -5.82
N ALA A 23 13.05 -4.19 -5.97
CA ALA A 23 12.89 -4.86 -7.26
C ALA A 23 12.26 -3.94 -8.31
N MET A 24 11.22 -3.20 -7.95
CA MET A 24 10.59 -2.20 -8.81
C MET A 24 11.56 -1.05 -9.15
N THR A 25 12.27 -0.53 -8.16
CA THR A 25 13.24 0.56 -8.34
C THR A 25 14.37 0.12 -9.27
N HIS A 26 14.87 -1.10 -9.07
CA HIS A 26 15.90 -1.70 -9.93
C HIS A 26 15.40 -1.79 -11.39
N TYR A 27 14.18 -2.28 -11.60
CA TYR A 27 13.58 -2.33 -12.93
C TYR A 27 13.61 -0.97 -13.62
N PHE A 28 13.11 0.09 -12.99
CA PHE A 28 13.07 1.41 -13.60
C PHE A 28 14.45 2.01 -13.84
N ARG A 29 15.42 1.71 -12.99
CA ARG A 29 16.81 2.20 -13.14
C ARG A 29 17.60 1.47 -14.21
N GLU A 30 17.33 0.19 -14.42
CA GLU A 30 18.08 -0.62 -15.40
C GLU A 30 17.38 -0.71 -16.76
N ASN A 31 16.07 -1.03 -16.75
CA ASN A 31 15.33 -1.25 -18.00
C ASN A 31 14.85 0.06 -18.63
N GLU A 32 14.66 1.11 -17.84
CA GLU A 32 14.21 2.43 -18.30
C GLU A 32 15.30 3.51 -18.13
N LYS A 33 16.57 3.12 -17.99
CA LYS A 33 17.73 4.00 -17.72
C LYS A 33 17.90 5.12 -18.74
N ASP A 34 17.48 4.89 -19.98
CA ASP A 34 17.56 5.89 -21.04
C ASP A 34 16.55 7.02 -20.84
N TYR A 35 15.47 6.78 -20.08
CA TYR A 35 14.36 7.69 -19.87
C TYR A 35 14.20 8.18 -18.42
N VAL A 36 14.73 7.42 -17.46
CA VAL A 36 14.65 7.71 -16.03
C VAL A 36 15.89 8.47 -15.56
N GLU A 37 15.68 9.54 -14.82
CA GLU A 37 16.75 10.32 -14.19
C GLU A 37 17.01 9.83 -12.77
N SER A 38 15.95 9.66 -11.98
CA SER A 38 16.05 9.21 -10.59
C SER A 38 14.75 8.56 -10.13
N VAL A 39 14.86 7.71 -9.09
CA VAL A 39 13.72 7.09 -8.42
C VAL A 39 13.83 7.41 -6.93
N PHE A 40 12.75 7.95 -6.37
CA PHE A 40 12.54 8.07 -4.93
C PHE A 40 11.43 7.11 -4.52
N SER A 41 11.64 6.31 -3.49
CA SER A 41 10.65 5.35 -3.00
C SER A 41 10.56 5.38 -1.49
N ALA A 42 9.40 5.00 -0.97
CA ALA A 42 9.12 4.90 0.45
C ALA A 42 8.27 3.65 0.71
N ALA A 43 8.73 2.80 1.65
CA ALA A 43 7.96 1.69 2.18
C ALA A 43 7.15 2.11 3.40
N GLY A 44 6.04 1.45 3.67
CA GLY A 44 5.19 1.72 4.83
C GLY A 44 4.21 2.88 4.66
N PHE A 45 4.18 3.50 3.48
CA PHE A 45 3.33 4.65 3.20
C PHE A 45 2.73 4.58 1.80
N SER A 46 1.46 4.96 1.69
CA SER A 46 0.79 5.22 0.41
C SER A 46 -0.27 6.31 0.58
N PHE A 47 -0.85 6.80 -0.51
CA PHE A 47 -1.96 7.77 -0.42
C PHE A 47 -3.25 7.18 0.17
N THR A 48 -3.37 5.87 0.24
CA THR A 48 -4.49 5.18 0.87
C THR A 48 -4.32 5.02 2.38
N GLY A 49 -3.12 5.34 2.90
CA GLY A 49 -2.83 5.28 4.32
C GLY A 49 -1.41 4.78 4.63
N VAL A 50 -1.13 4.68 5.92
CA VAL A 50 0.12 4.11 6.46
C VAL A 50 -0.11 2.63 6.73
N GLY A 51 0.76 1.77 6.20
CA GLY A 51 0.67 0.32 6.41
C GLY A 51 1.95 -0.38 5.94
N GLN A 52 2.39 -1.39 6.68
CA GLN A 52 3.62 -2.12 6.38
C GLN A 52 3.63 -2.76 4.98
N ASN A 53 2.44 -3.06 4.45
CA ASN A 53 2.23 -3.70 3.15
C ASN A 53 1.99 -2.71 2.00
N ALA A 54 2.25 -1.43 2.22
CA ALA A 54 2.06 -0.38 1.22
C ALA A 54 3.36 0.35 0.92
N GLY A 55 3.50 0.80 -0.30
CA GLY A 55 4.64 1.59 -0.75
C GLY A 55 4.31 2.55 -1.88
N LEU A 56 5.16 3.53 -2.03
CA LEU A 56 5.01 4.60 -3.01
C LEU A 56 6.36 4.88 -3.63
N ALA A 57 6.39 5.13 -4.93
CA ALA A 57 7.57 5.65 -5.61
C ALA A 57 7.25 6.80 -6.54
N PHE A 58 8.20 7.71 -6.65
CA PHE A 58 8.22 8.78 -7.64
C PHE A 58 9.40 8.56 -8.58
N ILE A 59 9.10 8.37 -9.85
CA ILE A 59 10.07 8.12 -10.90
C ILE A 59 10.21 9.42 -11.68
N LYS A 60 11.33 10.11 -11.49
CA LYS A 60 11.67 11.31 -12.24
C LYS A 60 12.20 10.90 -13.60
N LEU A 61 11.56 11.35 -14.65
CA LEU A 61 11.99 11.13 -16.02
C LEU A 61 12.95 12.24 -16.45
N LYS A 62 13.87 11.92 -17.35
CA LYS A 62 14.74 12.90 -18.02
C LYS A 62 13.91 14.01 -18.71
N ASP A 63 14.56 15.08 -19.11
CA ASP A 63 13.88 16.18 -19.80
C ASP A 63 13.19 15.69 -21.09
N TRP A 64 12.12 16.35 -21.50
CA TRP A 64 11.35 16.00 -22.71
C TRP A 64 12.21 16.12 -23.97
N LYS A 65 13.20 17.03 -23.99
CA LYS A 65 14.13 17.19 -25.09
C LYS A 65 14.95 15.93 -25.33
N ASP A 66 15.23 15.19 -24.27
CA ASP A 66 16.02 13.95 -24.32
C ASP A 66 15.12 12.71 -24.57
N ARG A 67 13.79 12.89 -24.58
CA ARG A 67 12.79 11.82 -24.70
C ARG A 67 11.79 12.07 -25.81
N THR A 68 12.30 12.18 -27.03
CA THR A 68 11.50 12.54 -28.22
C THR A 68 10.81 11.34 -28.90
N SER A 69 11.29 10.12 -28.67
CA SER A 69 10.72 8.92 -29.29
C SER A 69 9.38 8.53 -28.68
N LYS A 70 8.56 7.77 -29.40
CA LYS A 70 7.26 7.27 -28.94
C LYS A 70 7.41 6.37 -27.71
N GLU A 71 8.47 5.58 -27.64
CA GLU A 71 8.77 4.69 -26.50
C GLU A 71 9.18 5.46 -25.26
N ALA A 72 9.74 6.66 -25.42
CA ALA A 72 10.14 7.56 -24.35
C ALA A 72 8.98 8.37 -23.74
N GLN A 73 7.79 8.27 -24.30
CA GLN A 73 6.62 8.95 -23.76
C GLN A 73 6.18 8.33 -22.44
N VAL A 74 5.61 9.15 -21.55
CA VAL A 74 5.17 8.74 -20.21
C VAL A 74 4.21 7.55 -20.27
N GLY A 75 3.25 7.57 -21.19
CA GLY A 75 2.28 6.48 -21.39
C GLY A 75 2.94 5.14 -21.73
N SER A 76 3.96 5.15 -22.61
CA SER A 76 4.70 3.93 -22.97
C SER A 76 5.52 3.37 -21.79
N ILE A 77 6.15 4.24 -21.01
CA ILE A 77 6.89 3.86 -19.79
C ILE A 77 5.94 3.26 -18.76
N ILE A 78 4.76 3.86 -18.56
CA ILE A 78 3.72 3.33 -17.67
C ILE A 78 3.26 1.95 -18.14
N GLN A 79 2.99 1.79 -19.43
CA GLN A 79 2.55 0.51 -19.99
C GLN A 79 3.60 -0.59 -19.78
N ARG A 80 4.89 -0.31 -19.98
CA ARG A 80 5.97 -1.27 -19.68
C ARG A 80 6.10 -1.52 -18.18
N GLY A 81 5.95 -0.49 -17.35
CA GLY A 81 5.96 -0.62 -15.90
C GLY A 81 4.82 -1.49 -15.35
N MET A 82 3.67 -1.58 -16.04
CA MET A 82 2.59 -2.50 -15.67
C MET A 82 3.01 -3.97 -15.77
N ALA A 83 4.01 -4.32 -16.60
CA ALA A 83 4.55 -5.67 -16.69
C ALA A 83 5.21 -6.13 -15.38
N LEU A 84 5.58 -5.21 -14.48
CA LEU A 84 6.08 -5.54 -13.14
C LEU A 84 5.13 -6.43 -12.34
N ASN A 85 3.81 -6.31 -12.55
CA ASN A 85 2.83 -7.18 -11.90
C ASN A 85 2.98 -8.66 -12.29
N MET A 86 3.60 -8.95 -13.43
CA MET A 86 3.89 -10.32 -13.87
C MET A 86 5.24 -10.83 -13.33
N ILE A 87 6.17 -9.91 -13.05
CA ILE A 87 7.54 -10.21 -12.64
C ILE A 87 7.64 -10.29 -11.12
N VAL A 88 7.05 -9.32 -10.42
CA VAL A 88 7.12 -9.17 -8.96
C VAL A 88 5.88 -9.83 -8.35
N LYS A 89 5.96 -11.13 -8.10
CA LYS A 89 4.82 -11.95 -7.63
C LYS A 89 4.38 -11.66 -6.19
N ASP A 90 5.21 -10.99 -5.42
CA ASP A 90 4.92 -10.65 -4.02
C ASP A 90 3.94 -9.48 -3.87
N ALA A 91 3.80 -8.66 -4.89
CA ALA A 91 2.86 -7.56 -4.88
C ALA A 91 1.44 -8.01 -5.24
N SER A 92 0.44 -7.49 -4.54
CA SER A 92 -0.96 -7.59 -4.97
C SER A 92 -1.18 -6.76 -6.23
N TYR A 93 -0.56 -5.57 -6.27
CA TYR A 93 -0.43 -4.78 -7.49
C TYR A 93 0.73 -3.78 -7.39
N ILE A 94 1.31 -3.48 -8.55
CA ILE A 94 2.21 -2.37 -8.81
C ILE A 94 1.57 -1.53 -9.90
N MET A 95 1.28 -0.26 -9.58
CA MET A 95 0.51 0.59 -10.47
C MET A 95 1.23 1.92 -10.74
N PRO A 96 1.98 1.98 -11.85
CA PRO A 96 2.52 3.24 -12.34
C PRO A 96 1.39 4.13 -12.86
N LEU A 97 1.40 5.40 -12.46
CA LEU A 97 0.39 6.40 -12.81
C LEU A 97 1.08 7.68 -13.28
N GLN A 98 0.48 8.35 -14.23
CA GLN A 98 0.87 9.71 -14.55
C GLN A 98 0.22 10.67 -13.56
N LEU A 99 1.04 11.53 -12.94
CA LEU A 99 0.50 12.62 -12.14
C LEU A 99 -0.21 13.63 -13.05
N PRO A 100 -1.38 14.14 -12.65
CA PRO A 100 -2.04 15.20 -13.39
C PRO A 100 -1.16 16.46 -13.41
N ALA A 101 -1.27 17.22 -14.49
CA ALA A 101 -0.51 18.47 -14.64
C ALA A 101 -0.89 19.52 -13.58
N MET A 102 -2.12 19.46 -13.09
CA MET A 102 -2.65 20.28 -11.99
C MET A 102 -3.17 19.38 -10.89
N PRO A 103 -2.44 19.26 -9.76
CA PRO A 103 -2.83 18.39 -8.64
C PRO A 103 -4.22 18.70 -8.08
N GLU A 104 -4.63 19.97 -8.10
CA GLU A 104 -5.92 20.42 -7.58
C GLU A 104 -7.11 19.91 -8.40
N LEU A 105 -6.92 19.63 -9.69
CA LEU A 105 -7.94 19.05 -10.52
C LEU A 105 -8.06 17.53 -10.37
N GLY A 106 -7.18 16.93 -9.60
CA GLY A 106 -7.16 15.50 -9.32
C GLY A 106 -6.89 14.65 -10.55
N VAL A 107 -7.01 13.35 -10.39
CA VAL A 107 -7.01 12.39 -11.49
C VAL A 107 -8.44 12.35 -12.03
N SER A 108 -8.82 13.35 -12.84
CA SER A 108 -10.20 13.58 -13.24
C SER A 108 -10.65 12.73 -14.43
N ALA A 109 -9.92 11.70 -14.80
CA ALA A 109 -10.37 10.73 -15.81
C ALA A 109 -11.03 9.55 -15.09
N GLY A 110 -12.31 9.33 -15.38
CA GLY A 110 -13.06 8.20 -14.86
C GLY A 110 -14.25 8.59 -13.99
N PHE A 111 -14.72 7.64 -13.18
CA PHE A 111 -15.86 7.82 -12.29
C PHE A 111 -15.57 7.22 -10.91
N ASN A 112 -16.24 7.70 -9.91
CA ASN A 112 -16.23 7.15 -8.56
C ASN A 112 -17.64 6.67 -8.22
N LEU A 113 -17.80 5.34 -8.11
CA LEU A 113 -19.05 4.71 -7.71
C LEU A 113 -19.00 4.36 -6.23
N GLN A 114 -19.94 4.87 -5.47
CA GLN A 114 -20.10 4.48 -4.08
C GLN A 114 -21.22 3.43 -3.94
N LEU A 115 -20.83 2.21 -3.58
CA LEU A 115 -21.77 1.14 -3.24
C LEU A 115 -21.98 1.11 -1.72
N LYS A 116 -23.22 1.23 -1.29
CA LYS A 116 -23.61 1.21 0.13
C LYS A 116 -24.59 0.08 0.38
N ALA A 117 -24.38 -0.67 1.48
CA ALA A 117 -25.37 -1.62 1.95
C ALA A 117 -26.60 -0.89 2.48
N ALA A 118 -27.78 -1.38 2.13
CA ALA A 118 -29.03 -0.96 2.75
C ALA A 118 -29.16 -1.55 4.17
N ALA A 119 -30.05 -0.98 4.97
CA ALA A 119 -30.31 -1.50 6.31
C ALA A 119 -30.74 -2.98 6.25
N GLY A 120 -30.12 -3.81 7.07
CA GLY A 120 -30.40 -5.24 7.15
C GLY A 120 -29.62 -6.12 6.14
N GLN A 121 -28.82 -5.55 5.26
CA GLN A 121 -27.93 -6.32 4.39
C GLN A 121 -26.61 -6.68 5.07
N SER A 122 -26.13 -7.89 4.81
CA SER A 122 -24.86 -8.35 5.36
C SER A 122 -23.67 -7.80 4.56
N HIS A 123 -22.50 -7.80 5.19
CA HIS A 123 -21.24 -7.46 4.54
C HIS A 123 -20.94 -8.36 3.31
N GLU A 124 -21.24 -9.64 3.41
CA GLU A 124 -21.08 -10.59 2.30
C GLU A 124 -21.94 -10.24 1.09
N GLN A 125 -23.18 -9.77 1.32
CA GLN A 125 -24.04 -9.31 0.23
C GLN A 125 -23.49 -8.04 -0.44
N LEU A 126 -22.88 -7.14 0.32
CA LEU A 126 -22.21 -5.97 -0.22
C LEU A 126 -21.00 -6.38 -1.10
N LEU A 127 -20.19 -7.33 -0.62
CA LEU A 127 -19.05 -7.84 -1.38
C LEU A 127 -19.50 -8.56 -2.66
N ALA A 128 -20.56 -9.37 -2.60
CA ALA A 128 -21.13 -10.02 -3.77
C ALA A 128 -21.60 -9.02 -4.81
N ALA A 129 -22.30 -7.95 -4.40
CA ALA A 129 -22.74 -6.88 -5.28
C ALA A 129 -21.55 -6.11 -5.90
N ARG A 130 -20.52 -5.79 -5.09
CA ARG A 130 -19.27 -5.21 -5.58
C ARG A 130 -18.63 -6.06 -6.67
N ASN A 131 -18.48 -7.35 -6.42
CA ASN A 131 -17.84 -8.27 -7.35
C ASN A 131 -18.65 -8.42 -8.65
N ALA A 132 -19.99 -8.41 -8.56
CA ALA A 132 -20.86 -8.41 -9.74
C ALA A 132 -20.66 -7.14 -10.59
N ILE A 133 -20.58 -5.97 -9.96
CA ILE A 133 -20.30 -4.70 -10.66
C ILE A 133 -18.93 -4.73 -11.32
N LEU A 134 -17.90 -5.21 -10.65
CA LEU A 134 -16.55 -5.35 -11.22
C LEU A 134 -16.54 -6.32 -12.39
N GLY A 135 -17.27 -7.44 -12.29
CA GLY A 135 -17.42 -8.41 -13.37
C GLY A 135 -18.09 -7.82 -14.61
N MET A 136 -19.17 -7.05 -14.43
CA MET A 136 -19.83 -6.33 -15.53
C MET A 136 -18.92 -5.26 -16.14
N ALA A 137 -18.23 -4.49 -15.31
CA ALA A 137 -17.33 -3.44 -15.75
C ALA A 137 -16.13 -3.98 -16.54
N SER A 138 -15.63 -5.16 -16.20
CA SER A 138 -14.51 -5.79 -16.93
C SER A 138 -14.88 -6.24 -18.35
N GLN A 139 -16.17 -6.45 -18.61
CA GLN A 139 -16.69 -6.83 -19.94
C GLN A 139 -17.04 -5.63 -20.82
N ASP A 140 -17.16 -4.43 -20.25
CA ASP A 140 -17.49 -3.22 -21.01
C ASP A 140 -16.22 -2.58 -21.57
N LYS A 141 -16.07 -2.61 -22.89
CA LYS A 141 -14.90 -2.05 -23.60
C LYS A 141 -14.72 -0.53 -23.44
N ARG A 142 -15.73 0.19 -22.98
CA ARG A 142 -15.68 1.63 -22.69
C ARG A 142 -15.02 1.92 -21.34
N LEU A 143 -14.91 0.91 -20.47
CA LEU A 143 -14.36 1.02 -19.12
C LEU A 143 -12.97 0.36 -19.07
N MET A 144 -12.03 1.03 -18.44
CA MET A 144 -10.67 0.53 -18.28
C MET A 144 -10.19 0.80 -16.87
N GLY A 145 -9.57 -0.20 -16.24
CA GLY A 145 -8.96 -0.02 -14.92
C GLY A 145 -9.96 0.13 -13.76
N VAL A 146 -11.19 -0.36 -13.90
CA VAL A 146 -12.18 -0.33 -12.81
C VAL A 146 -11.71 -1.25 -11.67
N ARG A 147 -11.62 -0.70 -10.48
CA ARG A 147 -11.12 -1.40 -9.31
C ARG A 147 -11.81 -0.90 -8.04
N PRO A 148 -11.86 -1.71 -6.97
CA PRO A 148 -12.29 -1.24 -5.66
C PRO A 148 -11.29 -0.21 -5.11
N ASN A 149 -11.77 0.75 -4.35
CA ASN A 149 -10.94 1.79 -3.74
C ASN A 149 -10.52 1.45 -2.29
N GLY A 150 -10.90 0.29 -1.79
CA GLY A 150 -10.54 -0.24 -0.48
C GLY A 150 -9.64 -1.46 -0.56
N GLN A 151 -9.09 -1.85 0.58
CA GLN A 151 -8.39 -3.11 0.71
C GLN A 151 -9.40 -4.27 0.81
N GLU A 152 -8.98 -5.46 0.39
CA GLU A 152 -9.76 -6.67 0.60
C GLU A 152 -9.83 -7.03 2.08
N ASP A 153 -10.90 -7.71 2.47
CA ASP A 153 -11.05 -8.24 3.81
C ASP A 153 -9.90 -9.17 4.18
N THR A 154 -9.43 -9.04 5.40
CA THR A 154 -8.32 -9.84 5.89
C THR A 154 -8.76 -10.63 7.11
N PRO A 155 -8.27 -11.88 7.28
CA PRO A 155 -8.48 -12.61 8.49
C PRO A 155 -7.96 -11.81 9.70
N GLN A 156 -8.78 -11.71 10.73
CA GLN A 156 -8.42 -11.05 11.97
C GLN A 156 -8.56 -12.04 13.12
N TYR A 157 -7.59 -12.05 14.02
CA TYR A 157 -7.68 -12.79 15.28
C TYR A 157 -8.25 -11.89 16.36
N ARG A 158 -9.28 -12.37 17.04
CA ARG A 158 -9.79 -11.74 18.25
C ARG A 158 -9.17 -12.40 19.46
N VAL A 159 -8.36 -11.64 20.19
CA VAL A 159 -7.80 -12.12 21.46
C VAL A 159 -8.87 -12.00 22.55
N LEU A 160 -9.17 -13.11 23.20
CA LEU A 160 -10.09 -13.15 24.34
C LEU A 160 -9.24 -13.27 25.63
N VAL A 161 -9.32 -12.25 26.47
CA VAL A 161 -8.65 -12.25 27.76
C VAL A 161 -9.60 -12.84 28.81
N ASP A 162 -9.13 -13.86 29.56
CA ASP A 162 -9.87 -14.38 30.71
C ASP A 162 -9.73 -13.42 31.91
N HIS A 163 -10.78 -12.65 32.14
CA HIS A 163 -10.81 -11.64 33.19
C HIS A 163 -10.79 -12.28 34.61
N ALA A 164 -11.37 -13.46 34.77
CA ALA A 164 -11.38 -14.14 36.07
C ALA A 164 -10.00 -14.64 36.43
N GLN A 165 -9.31 -15.26 35.47
CA GLN A 165 -7.94 -15.74 35.66
C GLN A 165 -6.96 -14.59 35.88
N ALA A 166 -7.08 -13.51 35.09
CA ALA A 166 -6.25 -12.32 35.24
C ALA A 166 -6.39 -11.73 36.65
N GLY A 167 -7.65 -11.59 37.13
CA GLY A 167 -7.94 -11.12 38.49
C GLY A 167 -7.36 -12.05 39.59
N ALA A 168 -7.47 -13.37 39.42
CA ALA A 168 -6.89 -14.34 40.37
C ALA A 168 -5.35 -14.28 40.41
N MET A 169 -4.71 -13.92 39.30
CA MET A 169 -3.26 -13.71 39.21
C MET A 169 -2.82 -12.30 39.62
N GLY A 170 -3.73 -11.42 39.99
CA GLY A 170 -3.42 -10.03 40.38
C GLY A 170 -2.96 -9.15 39.23
N VAL A 171 -3.24 -9.52 37.96
CA VAL A 171 -2.88 -8.76 36.77
C VAL A 171 -4.08 -7.96 36.26
N SER A 172 -3.90 -6.66 36.07
CA SER A 172 -4.99 -5.81 35.58
C SER A 172 -5.20 -5.98 34.07
N ILE A 173 -6.44 -5.92 33.62
CA ILE A 173 -6.78 -5.97 32.20
C ILE A 173 -6.11 -4.81 31.41
N ALA A 174 -5.95 -3.66 32.06
CA ALA A 174 -5.28 -2.51 31.47
C ALA A 174 -3.79 -2.82 31.18
N GLU A 175 -3.11 -3.48 32.09
CA GLU A 175 -1.70 -3.91 31.89
C GLU A 175 -1.58 -4.94 30.76
N ILE A 176 -2.48 -5.92 30.72
CA ILE A 176 -2.52 -6.90 29.63
C ILE A 176 -2.70 -6.19 28.28
N ASN A 177 -3.71 -5.33 28.16
CA ASN A 177 -3.98 -4.63 26.90
C ASN A 177 -2.82 -3.70 26.50
N SER A 178 -2.20 -3.01 27.47
CA SER A 178 -1.05 -2.13 27.23
C SER A 178 0.15 -2.93 26.72
N THR A 179 0.47 -4.05 27.38
CA THR A 179 1.60 -4.91 27.02
C THR A 179 1.39 -5.53 25.64
N MET A 180 0.19 -6.04 25.34
CA MET A 180 -0.13 -6.60 24.04
C MET A 180 -0.13 -5.54 22.96
N GLY A 181 -0.68 -4.36 23.22
CA GLY A 181 -0.65 -3.23 22.29
C GLY A 181 0.78 -2.80 21.97
N MET A 182 1.65 -2.74 22.99
CA MET A 182 3.08 -2.43 22.80
C MET A 182 3.79 -3.54 22.02
N ALA A 183 3.56 -4.81 22.38
CA ALA A 183 4.23 -5.94 21.73
C ALA A 183 3.87 -6.04 20.23
N TRP A 184 2.62 -5.91 19.87
CA TRP A 184 2.16 -6.04 18.47
C TRP A 184 2.11 -4.74 17.71
N GLY A 185 1.60 -3.66 18.30
CA GLY A 185 1.42 -2.36 17.66
C GLY A 185 2.63 -1.43 17.75
N GLY A 186 3.46 -1.67 18.74
CA GLY A 186 4.53 -0.76 19.14
C GLY A 186 4.03 0.41 19.99
N SER A 187 4.88 0.89 20.87
CA SER A 187 4.63 2.07 21.71
C SER A 187 5.68 3.14 21.46
N TYR A 188 5.24 4.34 21.18
CA TYR A 188 6.13 5.50 21.13
C TYR A 188 6.60 5.84 22.55
N ILE A 189 7.90 5.97 22.71
CA ILE A 189 8.53 6.24 24.03
C ILE A 189 9.00 7.69 24.09
N ASN A 190 9.80 8.13 23.13
CA ASN A 190 10.38 9.49 23.12
C ASN A 190 11.02 9.80 21.76
N ASP A 191 11.51 11.02 21.63
CA ASP A 191 12.31 11.48 20.49
C ASP A 191 13.78 11.59 20.90
N PHE A 192 14.68 11.45 19.92
CA PHE A 192 16.08 11.83 20.04
C PHE A 192 16.55 12.58 18.80
N VAL A 193 17.62 13.35 18.95
CA VAL A 193 18.21 14.10 17.84
C VAL A 193 19.44 13.36 17.34
N ASP A 194 19.43 13.00 16.06
CA ASP A 194 20.57 12.43 15.36
C ASP A 194 20.87 13.27 14.11
N ARG A 195 22.08 13.78 14.03
CA ARG A 195 22.57 14.63 12.90
C ARG A 195 21.63 15.78 12.55
N GLY A 196 21.10 16.46 13.57
CA GLY A 196 20.18 17.59 13.42
C GLY A 196 18.75 17.24 13.01
N ARG A 197 18.39 15.95 13.01
CA ARG A 197 17.03 15.46 12.73
C ARG A 197 16.44 14.81 13.96
N VAL A 198 15.19 15.14 14.25
CA VAL A 198 14.41 14.48 15.31
C VAL A 198 13.98 13.12 14.82
N LYS A 199 14.32 12.07 15.55
CA LYS A 199 13.93 10.67 15.30
C LYS A 199 13.10 10.16 16.46
N LYS A 200 12.06 9.39 16.15
CA LYS A 200 11.17 8.80 17.15
C LYS A 200 11.68 7.44 17.59
N VAL A 201 11.58 7.16 18.88
CA VAL A 201 11.88 5.85 19.47
C VAL A 201 10.56 5.09 19.69
N TYR A 202 10.46 3.92 19.10
CA TYR A 202 9.37 2.98 19.32
C TYR A 202 9.90 1.69 19.93
N VAL A 203 9.17 1.14 20.89
CA VAL A 203 9.40 -0.19 21.45
C VAL A 203 8.32 -1.13 20.90
N GLN A 204 8.74 -2.27 20.40
CA GLN A 204 7.85 -3.28 19.83
C GLN A 204 8.42 -4.68 20.11
N GLY A 205 7.58 -5.69 20.18
CA GLY A 205 8.03 -7.09 20.25
C GLY A 205 8.82 -7.48 19.01
N GLN A 206 9.77 -8.40 19.17
CA GLN A 206 10.51 -8.95 18.04
C GLN A 206 9.56 -9.65 17.05
N SER A 207 9.95 -9.75 15.77
CA SER A 207 9.11 -10.34 14.72
C SER A 207 8.64 -11.74 15.06
N ASP A 208 9.53 -12.58 15.57
CA ASP A 208 9.24 -13.97 15.93
C ASP A 208 8.19 -14.08 17.06
N ALA A 209 8.21 -13.13 18.00
CA ALA A 209 7.23 -13.07 19.10
C ALA A 209 5.86 -12.51 18.69
N ARG A 210 5.77 -11.89 17.49
CA ARG A 210 4.53 -11.33 16.93
C ARG A 210 3.87 -12.24 15.90
N MET A 211 4.63 -13.18 15.36
CA MET A 211 4.15 -14.17 14.38
C MET A 211 3.75 -15.44 15.12
N MET A 212 2.54 -15.44 15.68
CA MET A 212 1.89 -16.64 16.22
C MET A 212 1.00 -17.29 15.17
#